data_7dc533e48098c0245c3ad4843d44bff8
#
_entry.id   7dc533e48098c0245c3ad4843d44bff8
#
_cell.length_a   1.000
_cell.length_b   1.000
_cell.length_c   1.000
_cell.angle_alpha   90.00
_cell.angle_beta   90.00
_cell.angle_gamma   90.00
#
_symmetry.space_group_name_H-M   'P 1'
#
loop_
_entity.id
_entity.type
_entity.pdbx_description
1 polymer ?
#
loop_
_entity_poly.entity_id
_entity_poly.type
_entity_poly.pdbx_seq_one_letter_code
_entity_poly.pdbx_strand_id
1 'polypeptide(L)'
;YLAHKGTKFAVGTTSLRTLESCHWMGVKILQGQPLEDLGQFEAYSLNSSFSTEEVYSALLDYLNTHNIQSTTLKTQLMIKPGYRIKSVKGIITNFHQPGSTLLLLVSAGIGKRWQEVYQHALAEDYRFLSYGDSSLLYFD
;
A
#
# COMPACT_ATOMS: atom_id res chain seq x y z
N TYR A 1 14.25 -1.03 -1.72
CA TYR A 1 13.15 -1.49 -2.57
C TYR A 1 13.65 -1.84 -3.98
N LEU A 2 14.34 -0.94 -4.68
CA LEU A 2 14.83 -1.12 -6.07
C LEU A 2 15.86 -2.25 -6.22
N ALA A 3 16.73 -2.45 -5.25
CA ALA A 3 17.76 -3.49 -5.30
C ALA A 3 17.18 -4.91 -5.27
N HIS A 4 16.01 -5.10 -4.67
CA HIS A 4 15.38 -6.42 -4.60
C HIS A 4 14.58 -6.73 -5.87
N LYS A 5 14.97 -7.79 -6.60
CA LYS A 5 14.34 -8.20 -7.86
C LYS A 5 13.23 -9.25 -7.70
N GLY A 6 13.08 -9.83 -6.52
CA GLY A 6 12.04 -10.83 -6.23
C GLY A 6 10.66 -10.23 -5.97
N THR A 7 9.68 -11.10 -5.78
CA THR A 7 8.33 -10.72 -5.38
C THR A 7 8.32 -10.05 -4.02
N LYS A 8 7.62 -8.93 -3.91
CA LYS A 8 7.56 -8.12 -2.69
C LYS A 8 6.21 -8.30 -2.00
N PHE A 9 6.26 -8.46 -0.68
CA PHE A 9 5.10 -8.52 0.19
C PHE A 9 5.25 -7.46 1.29
N ALA A 10 4.15 -6.80 1.62
CA ALA A 10 4.11 -5.93 2.79
C ALA A 10 3.79 -6.75 4.04
N VAL A 11 4.46 -6.45 5.14
CA VAL A 11 4.09 -6.98 6.46
C VAL A 11 3.41 -5.86 7.24
N GLY A 12 2.11 -6.00 7.42
CA GLY A 12 1.24 -5.00 8.05
C GLY A 12 0.70 -3.93 7.10
N THR A 13 -0.47 -3.43 7.44
CA THR A 13 -1.20 -2.41 6.65
C THR A 13 -0.49 -1.06 6.61
N THR A 14 0.24 -0.72 7.66
CA THR A 14 1.08 0.50 7.72
C THR A 14 2.19 0.44 6.69
N SER A 15 2.92 -0.69 6.60
CA SER A 15 3.98 -0.90 5.61
C SER A 15 3.44 -0.80 4.19
N LEU A 16 2.29 -1.42 3.91
CA LEU A 16 1.64 -1.31 2.61
C LEU A 16 1.30 0.14 2.28
N ARG A 17 0.66 0.86 3.21
CA ARG A 17 0.28 2.26 3.01
C ARG A 17 1.50 3.16 2.79
N THR A 18 2.60 2.91 3.51
CA THR A 18 3.86 3.64 3.33
C THR A 18 4.42 3.42 1.92
N LEU A 19 4.52 2.18 1.47
CA LEU A 19 4.99 1.87 0.12
C LEU A 19 4.12 2.51 -0.94
N GLU A 20 2.80 2.37 -0.86
CA GLU A 20 1.88 3.01 -1.82
C GLU A 20 2.01 4.54 -1.80
N SER A 21 2.23 5.15 -0.63
CA SER A 21 2.45 6.60 -0.53
C SER A 21 3.75 7.02 -1.20
N CYS A 22 4.85 6.27 -1.02
CA CYS A 22 6.11 6.49 -1.72
C CYS A 22 5.93 6.39 -3.24
N HIS A 23 5.13 5.44 -3.71
CA HIS A 23 4.79 5.31 -5.13
C HIS A 23 4.13 6.60 -5.64
N TRP A 24 3.09 7.10 -4.99
CA TRP A 24 2.39 8.29 -5.45
C TRP A 24 3.21 9.58 -5.32
N MET A 25 4.06 9.68 -4.31
CA MET A 25 5.04 10.77 -4.20
C MET A 25 6.03 10.75 -5.38
N GLY A 26 6.50 9.58 -5.80
CA GLY A 26 7.33 9.44 -6.99
C GLY A 26 6.58 9.80 -8.28
N VAL A 27 5.30 9.46 -8.39
CA VAL A 27 4.44 9.90 -9.52
C VAL A 27 4.33 11.42 -9.57
N LYS A 28 4.11 12.08 -8.41
CA LYS A 28 4.08 13.56 -8.32
C LYS A 28 5.39 14.18 -8.83
N ILE A 29 6.53 13.61 -8.42
CA ILE A 29 7.86 14.08 -8.88
C ILE A 29 8.00 13.94 -10.41
N LEU A 30 7.61 12.80 -11.00
CA LEU A 30 7.63 12.59 -12.44
C LEU A 30 6.72 13.56 -13.21
N GLN A 31 5.69 14.08 -12.55
CA GLN A 31 4.78 15.10 -13.08
C GLN A 31 5.27 16.54 -12.80
N GLY A 32 6.49 16.72 -12.29
CA GLY A 32 7.06 18.02 -11.99
C GLY A 32 6.53 18.68 -10.73
N GLN A 33 5.88 17.93 -9.86
CA GLN A 33 5.38 18.41 -8.56
C GLN A 33 6.45 18.22 -7.47
N PRO A 34 6.45 19.06 -6.42
CA PRO A 34 7.38 18.90 -5.31
C PRO A 34 7.06 17.66 -4.47
N LEU A 35 8.06 17.20 -3.67
CA LEU A 35 7.86 16.16 -2.68
C LEU A 35 7.12 16.73 -1.47
N GLU A 36 5.87 16.36 -1.31
CA GLU A 36 4.95 16.87 -0.30
C GLU A 36 4.10 15.73 0.31
N ASP A 37 3.39 16.05 1.38
CA ASP A 37 2.40 15.17 2.01
C ASP A 37 1.37 14.66 0.97
N LEU A 38 0.86 13.46 1.20
CA LEU A 38 -0.13 12.83 0.33
C LEU A 38 -1.53 12.88 0.96
N GLY A 39 -2.45 13.53 0.26
CA GLY A 39 -3.85 13.65 0.66
C GLY A 39 -4.63 12.33 0.55
N GLN A 40 -5.80 12.30 1.21
CA GLN A 40 -6.59 11.07 1.39
C GLN A 40 -7.02 10.39 0.08
N PHE A 41 -7.43 11.17 -0.90
CA PHE A 41 -7.92 10.69 -2.20
C PHE A 41 -7.09 11.18 -3.38
N GLU A 42 -5.97 11.83 -3.13
CA GLU A 42 -5.12 12.43 -4.15
C GLU A 42 -4.63 11.38 -5.17
N ALA A 43 -4.28 10.20 -4.71
CA ALA A 43 -3.86 9.06 -5.54
C ALA A 43 -4.87 8.66 -6.63
N TYR A 44 -6.15 8.97 -6.44
CA TYR A 44 -7.20 8.61 -7.40
C TYR A 44 -7.32 9.61 -8.56
N SER A 45 -6.78 10.81 -8.41
CA SER A 45 -6.75 11.85 -9.45
C SER A 45 -5.43 11.91 -10.21
N LEU A 46 -4.36 11.29 -9.68
CA LEU A 46 -3.06 11.25 -10.32
C LEU A 46 -3.04 10.21 -11.44
N ASN A 47 -2.58 10.62 -12.62
CA ASN A 47 -2.37 9.68 -13.72
C ASN A 47 -1.06 8.89 -13.49
N SER A 48 -1.15 7.57 -13.51
CA SER A 48 0.01 6.68 -13.34
C SER A 48 0.13 5.75 -14.54
N SER A 49 0.72 6.27 -15.61
CA SER A 49 1.20 5.47 -16.75
C SER A 49 2.62 4.92 -16.53
N PHE A 50 3.28 5.37 -15.46
CA PHE A 50 4.65 5.00 -15.13
C PHE A 50 4.72 3.61 -14.47
N SER A 51 5.79 2.88 -14.75
CA SER A 51 6.10 1.64 -14.04
C SER A 51 6.51 1.91 -12.58
N THR A 52 6.34 0.92 -11.74
CA THR A 52 6.77 1.04 -10.33
C THR A 52 8.28 1.30 -10.21
N GLU A 53 9.09 0.74 -11.10
CA GLU A 53 10.55 0.97 -11.12
C GLU A 53 10.89 2.43 -11.46
N GLU A 54 10.28 3.00 -12.49
CA GLU A 54 10.46 4.41 -12.86
C GLU A 54 10.09 5.34 -11.71
N VAL A 55 8.97 5.09 -11.07
CA VAL A 55 8.44 5.90 -9.97
C VAL A 55 9.38 5.91 -8.76
N TYR A 56 9.84 4.73 -8.33
CA TYR A 56 10.76 4.65 -7.20
C TYR A 56 12.16 5.17 -7.53
N SER A 57 12.62 5.00 -8.77
CA SER A 57 13.87 5.60 -9.22
C SER A 57 13.79 7.14 -9.20
N ALA A 58 12.71 7.72 -9.72
CA ALA A 58 12.51 9.16 -9.67
C ALA A 58 12.48 9.72 -8.24
N LEU A 59 11.83 9.02 -7.31
CA LEU A 59 11.83 9.40 -5.91
C LEU A 59 13.25 9.36 -5.31
N LEU A 60 14.03 8.31 -5.60
CA LEU A 60 15.40 8.18 -5.12
C LEU A 60 16.30 9.28 -5.72
N ASP A 61 16.20 9.52 -7.03
CA ASP A 61 16.97 10.54 -7.71
C ASP A 61 16.65 11.95 -7.19
N TYR A 62 15.39 12.21 -6.90
CA TYR A 62 14.98 13.47 -6.26
C TYR A 62 15.65 13.66 -4.90
N LEU A 63 15.60 12.64 -4.03
CA LEU A 63 16.23 12.70 -2.72
C LEU A 63 17.75 12.91 -2.82
N ASN A 64 18.42 12.21 -3.72
CA ASN A 64 19.86 12.34 -3.96
C ASN A 64 20.23 13.74 -4.48
N THR A 65 19.50 14.26 -5.47
CA THR A 65 19.76 15.56 -6.08
C THR A 65 19.60 16.70 -5.07
N HIS A 66 18.67 16.57 -4.14
CA HIS A 66 18.44 17.57 -3.08
C HIS A 66 19.22 17.29 -1.80
N ASN A 67 20.12 16.28 -1.79
CA ASN A 67 20.91 15.87 -0.62
C ASN A 67 20.03 15.54 0.61
N ILE A 68 18.85 14.98 0.39
CA ILE A 68 17.91 14.59 1.45
C ILE A 68 18.21 13.17 1.90
N GLN A 69 18.85 13.01 3.05
CA GLN A 69 19.15 11.69 3.64
C GLN A 69 17.95 11.09 4.37
N SER A 70 17.12 11.92 4.97
CA SER A 70 15.87 11.50 5.59
C SER A 70 14.84 12.62 5.51
N THR A 71 13.55 12.24 5.40
CA THR A 71 12.45 13.18 5.41
C THR A 71 11.26 12.58 6.13
N THR A 72 10.41 13.43 6.69
CA THR A 72 9.14 13.03 7.30
C THR A 72 8.01 13.64 6.50
N LEU A 73 7.19 12.78 5.93
CA LEU A 73 6.00 13.16 5.16
C LEU A 73 4.78 12.49 5.76
N LYS A 74 3.66 13.21 5.75
CA LYS A 74 2.39 12.67 6.21
C LYS A 74 1.64 12.03 5.04
N THR A 75 0.97 10.93 5.33
CA THR A 75 0.04 10.33 4.38
C THR A 75 -1.31 10.10 5.01
N GLN A 76 -2.35 10.46 4.29
CA GLN A 76 -3.74 10.13 4.61
C GLN A 76 -4.32 9.13 3.61
N LEU A 77 -3.49 8.55 2.76
CA LEU A 77 -3.91 7.67 1.66
C LEU A 77 -4.98 6.67 2.11
N MET A 78 -6.15 6.76 1.51
CA MET A 78 -7.24 5.81 1.70
C MET A 78 -7.19 4.75 0.60
N ILE A 79 -6.89 3.51 0.99
CA ILE A 79 -6.94 2.35 0.09
C ILE A 79 -8.30 1.68 0.29
N LYS A 80 -9.14 1.69 -0.76
CA LYS A 80 -10.50 1.14 -0.75
C LYS A 80 -10.78 0.39 -2.05
N PRO A 81 -11.86 -0.40 -2.15
CA PRO A 81 -12.25 -1.07 -3.39
C PRO A 81 -12.21 -0.13 -4.60
N GLY A 82 -11.59 -0.60 -5.69
CA GLY A 82 -11.29 0.20 -6.88
C GLY A 82 -9.88 0.80 -6.91
N TYR A 83 -9.16 0.81 -5.78
CA TYR A 83 -7.73 1.13 -5.78
C TYR A 83 -6.92 -0.06 -6.30
N ARG A 84 -5.99 0.19 -7.21
CA ARG A 84 -5.04 -0.82 -7.69
C ARG A 84 -3.72 -0.68 -6.96
N ILE A 85 -3.36 -1.67 -6.15
CA ILE A 85 -2.08 -1.71 -5.43
C ILE A 85 -0.94 -1.84 -6.43
N LYS A 86 0.11 -1.04 -6.25
CA LYS A 86 1.23 -0.85 -7.19
C LYS A 86 2.54 -1.45 -6.70
N SER A 87 2.81 -1.34 -5.41
CA SER A 87 4.16 -1.54 -4.87
C SER A 87 4.47 -2.99 -4.51
N VAL A 88 3.47 -3.81 -4.21
CA VAL A 88 3.66 -5.18 -3.72
C VAL A 88 2.65 -6.14 -4.34
N LYS A 89 2.94 -7.43 -4.27
CA LYS A 89 2.08 -8.51 -4.78
C LYS A 89 1.21 -9.16 -3.70
N GLY A 90 1.33 -8.70 -2.47
CA GLY A 90 0.51 -9.21 -1.38
C GLY A 90 0.86 -8.59 -0.04
N ILE A 91 0.13 -9.01 0.97
CA ILE A 91 0.27 -8.53 2.35
C ILE A 91 0.18 -9.68 3.33
N ILE A 92 0.98 -9.61 4.39
CA ILE A 92 0.79 -10.38 5.62
C ILE A 92 0.14 -9.43 6.62
N THR A 93 -1.05 -9.77 7.10
CA THR A 93 -1.80 -8.92 8.03
C THR A 93 -2.71 -9.73 8.94
N ASN A 94 -3.00 -9.21 10.14
CA ASN A 94 -4.00 -9.79 11.03
C ASN A 94 -5.41 -9.63 10.43
N PHE A 95 -6.36 -10.37 11.00
CA PHE A 95 -7.78 -10.19 10.69
C PHE A 95 -8.32 -8.92 11.35
N HIS A 96 -9.05 -8.11 10.58
CA HIS A 96 -9.56 -6.80 10.99
C HIS A 96 -11.07 -6.85 11.25
N GLN A 97 -11.57 -5.93 12.10
CA GLN A 97 -13.00 -5.84 12.39
C GLN A 97 -13.79 -5.34 11.18
N PRO A 98 -15.04 -5.80 11.02
CA PRO A 98 -16.00 -5.23 10.07
C PRO A 98 -16.15 -3.71 10.28
N GLY A 99 -16.35 -2.97 9.19
CA GLY A 99 -16.49 -1.51 9.22
C GLY A 99 -15.19 -0.72 9.40
N SER A 100 -14.04 -1.38 9.55
CA SER A 100 -12.76 -0.70 9.64
C SER A 100 -12.20 -0.31 8.26
N THR A 101 -11.43 0.78 8.20
CA THR A 101 -10.70 1.17 6.97
C THR A 101 -9.65 0.14 6.56
N LEU A 102 -9.21 -0.69 7.50
CA LEU A 102 -8.25 -1.77 7.25
C LEU A 102 -8.91 -2.91 6.45
N LEU A 103 -10.19 -3.21 6.70
CA LEU A 103 -10.92 -4.17 5.89
C LEU A 103 -11.18 -3.65 4.46
N LEU A 104 -11.34 -2.33 4.28
CA LEU A 104 -11.41 -1.73 2.94
C LEU A 104 -10.12 -1.94 2.15
N LEU A 105 -8.96 -1.84 2.82
CA LEU A 105 -7.66 -2.12 2.22
C LEU A 105 -7.54 -3.58 1.79
N VAL A 106 -7.92 -4.53 2.65
CA VAL A 106 -7.97 -5.96 2.32
C VAL A 106 -8.88 -6.20 1.11
N SER A 107 -10.07 -5.64 1.14
CA SER A 107 -11.03 -5.75 0.03
C SER A 107 -10.52 -5.12 -1.28
N ALA A 108 -9.73 -4.06 -1.21
CA ALA A 108 -9.07 -3.48 -2.38
C ALA A 108 -8.05 -4.44 -3.00
N GLY A 109 -7.35 -5.23 -2.18
CA GLY A 109 -6.30 -6.14 -2.62
C GLY A 109 -6.80 -7.46 -3.20
N ILE A 110 -7.84 -8.05 -2.62
CA ILE A 110 -8.34 -9.40 -2.99
C ILE A 110 -9.79 -9.42 -3.49
N GLY A 111 -10.36 -8.23 -3.77
CA GLY A 111 -11.72 -8.13 -4.28
C GLY A 111 -12.74 -8.77 -3.34
N LYS A 112 -13.79 -9.37 -3.90
CA LYS A 112 -14.86 -10.02 -3.13
C LYS A 112 -14.42 -11.25 -2.32
N ARG A 113 -13.25 -11.84 -2.62
CA ARG A 113 -12.71 -12.99 -1.90
C ARG A 113 -12.48 -12.72 -0.40
N TRP A 114 -12.40 -11.44 0.01
CA TRP A 114 -12.28 -11.13 1.43
C TRP A 114 -13.42 -11.73 2.27
N GLN A 115 -14.64 -11.84 1.71
CA GLN A 115 -15.78 -12.42 2.42
C GLN A 115 -15.57 -13.90 2.72
N GLU A 116 -15.08 -14.67 1.74
CA GLU A 116 -14.79 -16.11 1.90
C GLU A 116 -13.67 -16.32 2.92
N VAL A 117 -12.60 -15.52 2.83
CA VAL A 117 -11.46 -15.57 3.78
C VAL A 117 -11.93 -15.31 5.21
N TYR A 118 -12.79 -14.30 5.40
CA TYR A 118 -13.29 -13.94 6.74
C TYR A 118 -14.34 -14.92 7.26
N GLN A 119 -15.18 -15.48 6.40
CA GLN A 119 -16.10 -16.56 6.77
C GLN A 119 -15.35 -17.80 7.24
N HIS A 120 -14.29 -18.20 6.52
CA HIS A 120 -13.43 -19.30 6.93
C HIS A 120 -12.77 -19.00 8.29
N ALA A 121 -12.20 -17.82 8.46
CA ALA A 121 -11.56 -17.45 9.72
C ALA A 121 -12.51 -17.49 10.91
N LEU A 122 -13.77 -17.09 10.73
CA LEU A 122 -14.81 -17.17 11.77
C LEU A 122 -15.25 -18.60 12.04
N ALA A 123 -15.34 -19.44 11.01
CA ALA A 123 -15.74 -20.85 11.16
C ALA A 123 -14.68 -21.71 11.87
N GLU A 124 -13.40 -21.34 11.71
CA GLU A 124 -12.25 -22.04 12.30
C GLU A 124 -11.72 -21.35 13.57
N ASP A 125 -12.52 -20.51 14.22
CA ASP A 125 -12.20 -19.84 15.47
C ASP A 125 -10.88 -19.04 15.46
N TYR A 126 -10.50 -18.45 14.32
CA TYR A 126 -9.32 -17.59 14.22
C TYR A 126 -9.48 -16.33 15.08
N ARG A 127 -8.39 -15.94 15.73
CA ARG A 127 -8.37 -14.75 16.57
C ARG A 127 -8.13 -13.50 15.72
N PHE A 128 -8.86 -12.46 16.04
CA PHE A 128 -8.82 -11.18 15.31
C PHE A 128 -7.96 -10.14 16.05
N LEU A 129 -7.65 -9.06 15.36
CA LEU A 129 -6.90 -7.89 15.84
C LEU A 129 -5.41 -8.18 16.10
N SER A 130 -4.75 -7.23 16.79
CA SER A 130 -3.28 -7.15 16.89
C SER A 130 -2.59 -8.35 17.53
N TYR A 131 -3.28 -9.07 18.38
CA TYR A 131 -2.79 -10.30 19.04
C TYR A 131 -3.40 -11.57 18.43
N GLY A 132 -4.07 -11.41 17.30
CA GLY A 132 -4.75 -12.50 16.63
C GLY A 132 -3.88 -13.20 15.59
N ASP A 133 -4.55 -14.08 14.86
CA ASP A 133 -3.95 -14.83 13.76
C ASP A 133 -3.73 -13.93 12.54
N SER A 134 -2.84 -14.35 11.64
CA SER A 134 -2.46 -13.58 10.46
C SER A 134 -2.80 -14.34 9.19
N SER A 135 -3.05 -13.60 8.13
CA SER A 135 -3.27 -14.11 6.78
C SER A 135 -2.18 -13.62 5.82
N LEU A 136 -1.81 -14.46 4.88
CA LEU A 136 -1.02 -14.07 3.70
C LEU A 136 -1.98 -13.94 2.52
N LEU A 137 -2.15 -12.73 2.05
CA LEU A 137 -3.07 -12.41 0.96
C LEU A 137 -2.29 -12.00 -0.29
N TYR A 138 -2.54 -12.68 -1.40
CA TYR A 138 -2.00 -12.32 -2.72
C TYR A 138 -2.98 -11.37 -3.42
N PHE A 139 -2.45 -10.31 -4.01
CA PHE A 139 -3.23 -9.34 -4.77
C PHE A 139 -3.38 -9.75 -6.23
N ASP A 140 -4.54 -9.45 -6.79
CA ASP A 140 -4.88 -9.69 -8.20
C ASP A 140 -4.18 -8.72 -9.14
#